data_bf3234eb8849da61afcc27ab0a4b4672
#
_entry.id   bf3234eb8849da61afcc27ab0a4b4672
#
_cell.length_a   1.000
_cell.length_b   1.000
_cell.length_c   1.000
_cell.angle_alpha   90.00
_cell.angle_beta   90.00
_cell.angle_gamma   90.00
#
_symmetry.space_group_name_H-M   'P 1'
#
loop_
_entity.id
_entity.type
_entity.pdbx_description
1 polymer ?
#
loop_
_entity_poly.entity_id
_entity_poly.type
_entity_poly.pdbx_seq_one_letter_code
_entity_poly.pdbx_strand_id
1 'polypeptide(L)'
;MGRQAAGLLPELAAHLSQESGWTVATGTLSGVGSSTGTFSATQWRQDLATIIGAVSTTDRRVSLAGFGFGGALSLAVAAADEEIRGVATFAAPAYMGAWCGDPATFRAAVLAAGVVSDEKDLLSADKLCEDVTLIDPLAAIATIPPRRLLIGHGADDIEVPPSDARALVAAADGRAELRIINGAGHQLRADPRMVATLLGWLDRHR
;
A
#
# COMPACT_ATOMS: atom_id res chain seq x y z
N MET A 1 -16.52 -9.48 -1.25
CA MET A 1 -15.46 -8.76 -0.54
C MET A 1 -15.03 -7.44 -1.21
N GLY A 2 -14.95 -7.34 -2.54
CA GLY A 2 -14.46 -6.13 -3.22
C GLY A 2 -15.25 -4.82 -2.98
N ARG A 3 -16.57 -4.85 -2.90
CA ARG A 3 -17.40 -3.64 -2.66
C ARG A 3 -17.24 -3.04 -1.25
N GLN A 4 -17.02 -3.87 -0.22
CA GLN A 4 -16.75 -3.38 1.14
C GLN A 4 -15.36 -2.74 1.29
N ALA A 5 -14.40 -3.20 0.49
CA ALA A 5 -13.04 -2.66 0.52
C ALA A 5 -12.95 -1.21 0.03
N ALA A 6 -13.73 -0.84 -0.99
CA ALA A 6 -13.74 0.51 -1.55
C ALA A 6 -14.44 1.53 -0.62
N GLY A 7 -15.43 1.12 0.18
CA GLY A 7 -16.14 2.01 1.09
C GLY A 7 -15.34 2.45 2.32
N LEU A 8 -14.45 1.59 2.82
CA LEU A 8 -13.69 1.87 4.05
C LEU A 8 -12.55 2.89 3.88
N LEU A 9 -11.98 3.05 2.68
CA LEU A 9 -10.88 4.01 2.46
C LEU A 9 -11.32 5.48 2.53
N PRO A 10 -12.43 5.91 1.92
CA PRO A 10 -12.94 7.27 2.10
C PRO A 10 -13.30 7.60 3.55
N GLU A 11 -13.89 6.66 4.28
CA GLU A 11 -14.21 6.84 5.70
C GLU A 11 -12.94 6.98 6.55
N LEU A 12 -11.95 6.13 6.32
CA LEU A 12 -10.65 6.23 6.97
C LEU A 12 -9.96 7.56 6.64
N ALA A 13 -9.99 7.99 5.38
CA ALA A 13 -9.39 9.26 4.95
C ALA A 13 -10.07 10.46 5.63
N ALA A 14 -11.41 10.47 5.72
CA ALA A 14 -12.16 11.50 6.42
C ALA A 14 -11.80 11.55 7.92
N HIS A 15 -11.73 10.38 8.55
CA HIS A 15 -11.32 10.26 9.95
C HIS A 15 -9.89 10.75 10.19
N LEU A 16 -8.93 10.32 9.39
CA LEU A 16 -7.55 10.77 9.47
C LEU A 16 -7.44 12.29 9.29
N SER A 17 -8.16 12.86 8.32
CA SER A 17 -8.15 14.31 8.07
C SER A 17 -8.70 15.08 9.27
N GLN A 18 -9.81 14.62 9.85
CA GLN A 18 -10.46 15.27 11.01
C GLN A 18 -9.58 15.22 12.27
N GLU A 19 -9.01 14.05 12.58
CA GLU A 19 -8.25 13.85 13.81
C GLU A 19 -6.82 14.39 13.74
N SER A 20 -6.18 14.30 12.56
CA SER A 20 -4.78 14.68 12.42
C SER A 20 -4.56 16.09 11.86
N GLY A 21 -5.58 16.70 11.24
CA GLY A 21 -5.45 17.98 10.52
C GLY A 21 -4.61 17.89 9.23
N TRP A 22 -4.32 16.70 8.74
CA TRP A 22 -3.70 16.49 7.43
C TRP A 22 -4.75 16.60 6.32
N THR A 23 -4.35 17.11 5.16
CA THR A 23 -5.11 16.89 3.94
C THR A 23 -4.86 15.46 3.49
N VAL A 24 -5.92 14.65 3.37
CA VAL A 24 -5.83 13.25 2.98
C VAL A 24 -6.45 13.07 1.60
N ALA A 25 -5.68 12.52 0.66
CA ALA A 25 -6.17 12.18 -0.66
C ALA A 25 -6.23 10.66 -0.83
N THR A 26 -7.32 10.19 -1.40
CA THR A 26 -7.49 8.81 -1.86
C THR A 26 -7.98 8.84 -3.30
N GLY A 27 -7.64 7.82 -4.07
CA GLY A 27 -8.07 7.71 -5.45
C GLY A 27 -8.24 6.26 -5.86
N THR A 28 -8.98 6.04 -6.95
CA THR A 28 -9.12 4.73 -7.59
C THR A 28 -8.14 4.68 -8.76
N LEU A 29 -7.23 3.72 -8.70
CA LEU A 29 -6.16 3.57 -9.69
C LEU A 29 -6.68 2.98 -10.99
N SER A 30 -5.92 3.07 -12.07
CA SER A 30 -6.28 2.60 -13.41
C SER A 30 -6.74 1.13 -13.41
N GLY A 31 -7.81 0.84 -14.12
CA GLY A 31 -8.41 -0.49 -14.21
C GLY A 31 -9.12 -0.98 -12.94
N VAL A 32 -9.27 -0.13 -11.91
CA VAL A 32 -9.94 -0.49 -10.64
C VAL A 32 -11.29 0.24 -10.54
N GLY A 33 -12.34 -0.48 -10.18
CA GLY A 33 -13.68 0.08 -10.00
C GLY A 33 -14.19 0.77 -11.25
N SER A 34 -14.47 2.08 -11.20
CA SER A 34 -14.93 2.88 -12.32
C SER A 34 -13.81 3.59 -13.09
N SER A 35 -12.56 3.46 -12.66
CA SER A 35 -11.42 4.07 -13.36
C SER A 35 -11.12 3.32 -14.65
N THR A 36 -10.86 4.07 -15.70
CA THR A 36 -10.46 3.52 -17.01
C THR A 36 -8.99 3.06 -16.98
N GLY A 37 -8.55 2.36 -18.01
CA GLY A 37 -7.17 1.88 -18.15
C GLY A 37 -7.01 0.43 -17.72
N THR A 38 -5.77 -0.02 -17.61
CA THR A 38 -5.43 -1.41 -17.33
C THR A 38 -5.04 -1.57 -15.86
N PHE A 39 -5.51 -2.64 -15.23
CA PHE A 39 -5.05 -3.07 -13.93
C PHE A 39 -3.58 -3.51 -14.04
N SER A 40 -2.64 -2.64 -13.65
CA SER A 40 -1.22 -2.84 -13.82
C SER A 40 -0.44 -2.10 -12.74
N ALA A 41 0.52 -2.79 -12.12
CA ALA A 41 1.41 -2.20 -11.12
C ALA A 41 2.26 -1.05 -11.71
N THR A 42 2.69 -1.21 -12.96
CA THR A 42 3.42 -0.17 -13.69
C THR A 42 2.58 1.09 -13.88
N GLN A 43 1.31 0.94 -14.31
CA GLN A 43 0.39 2.06 -14.47
C GLN A 43 0.08 2.72 -13.11
N TRP A 44 -0.12 1.94 -12.07
CA TRP A 44 -0.43 2.46 -10.73
C TRP A 44 0.70 3.29 -10.11
N ARG A 45 1.96 3.00 -10.43
CA ARG A 45 3.07 3.87 -10.04
C ARG A 45 2.94 5.27 -10.66
N GLN A 46 2.51 5.34 -11.93
CA GLN A 46 2.28 6.62 -12.63
C GLN A 46 1.04 7.34 -12.08
N ASP A 47 -0.04 6.61 -11.83
CA ASP A 47 -1.25 7.16 -11.24
C ASP A 47 -0.96 7.79 -9.86
N LEU A 48 -0.22 7.07 -9.01
CA LEU A 48 0.13 7.57 -7.69
C LEU A 48 1.05 8.79 -7.75
N ALA A 49 2.02 8.81 -8.66
CA ALA A 49 2.85 9.98 -8.92
C ALA A 49 2.01 11.19 -9.39
N THR A 50 1.00 10.94 -10.23
CA THR A 50 0.06 11.99 -10.70
C THR A 50 -0.77 12.54 -9.53
N ILE A 51 -1.30 11.67 -8.67
CA ILE A 51 -2.05 12.07 -7.47
C ILE A 51 -1.15 12.90 -6.53
N ILE A 52 0.08 12.45 -6.29
CA ILE A 52 1.06 13.18 -5.48
C ILE A 52 1.31 14.56 -6.07
N GLY A 53 1.53 14.68 -7.38
CA GLY A 53 1.72 15.95 -8.06
C GLY A 53 0.52 16.90 -7.92
N ALA A 54 -0.70 16.35 -7.96
CA ALA A 54 -1.93 17.14 -7.85
C ALA A 54 -2.18 17.67 -6.43
N VAL A 55 -1.78 16.93 -5.38
CA VAL A 55 -1.97 17.34 -3.98
C VAL A 55 -0.77 18.09 -3.40
N SER A 56 0.38 18.04 -4.06
CA SER A 56 1.60 18.74 -3.64
C SER A 56 1.44 20.23 -3.92
N THR A 57 1.30 20.99 -2.87
CA THR A 57 1.39 22.45 -2.92
C THR A 57 2.84 22.91 -2.70
N THR A 58 3.06 24.21 -2.57
CA THR A 58 4.39 24.83 -2.38
C THR A 58 5.16 24.30 -1.16
N ASP A 59 4.49 23.74 -0.16
CA ASP A 59 5.09 23.10 1.01
C ASP A 59 4.88 21.56 0.93
N ARG A 60 5.73 20.89 0.17
CA ARG A 60 5.64 19.46 -0.15
C ARG A 60 5.99 18.57 1.05
N ARG A 61 5.06 18.40 1.96
CA ARG A 61 5.18 17.40 3.03
C ARG A 61 4.25 16.21 2.78
N VAL A 62 4.44 15.50 1.66
CA VAL A 62 3.66 14.32 1.33
C VAL A 62 4.18 13.12 2.08
N SER A 63 3.28 12.37 2.71
CA SER A 63 3.54 11.04 3.26
C SER A 63 2.55 10.05 2.64
N LEU A 64 2.99 8.82 2.42
CA LEU A 64 2.16 7.76 1.85
C LEU A 64 1.72 6.80 2.95
N ALA A 65 0.47 6.33 2.87
CA ALA A 65 -0.03 5.23 3.69
C ALA A 65 -0.67 4.18 2.77
N GLY A 66 -0.18 2.94 2.84
CA GLY A 66 -0.64 1.86 1.98
C GLY A 66 -0.95 0.57 2.73
N PHE A 67 -1.95 -0.18 2.26
CA PHE A 67 -2.39 -1.45 2.82
C PHE A 67 -2.20 -2.58 1.80
N GLY A 68 -1.69 -3.73 2.24
CA GLY A 68 -1.43 -4.87 1.37
C GLY A 68 -0.50 -4.48 0.21
N PHE A 69 -0.91 -4.78 -1.02
CA PHE A 69 -0.19 -4.39 -2.23
C PHE A 69 0.02 -2.86 -2.32
N GLY A 70 -0.94 -2.04 -1.86
CA GLY A 70 -0.79 -0.59 -1.80
C GLY A 70 0.36 -0.13 -0.91
N GLY A 71 0.73 -0.93 0.10
CA GLY A 71 1.92 -0.70 0.92
C GLY A 71 3.21 -0.93 0.13
N ALA A 72 3.31 -2.03 -0.61
CA ALA A 72 4.44 -2.34 -1.49
C ALA A 72 4.60 -1.27 -2.59
N LEU A 73 3.49 -0.85 -3.21
CA LEU A 73 3.45 0.22 -4.20
C LEU A 73 3.93 1.55 -3.60
N SER A 74 3.50 1.89 -2.39
CA SER A 74 3.92 3.12 -1.69
C SER A 74 5.43 3.15 -1.44
N LEU A 75 6.04 2.02 -1.09
CA LEU A 75 7.49 1.90 -0.96
C LEU A 75 8.20 2.15 -2.29
N ALA A 76 7.71 1.52 -3.38
CA ALA A 76 8.32 1.66 -4.70
C ALA A 76 8.25 3.10 -5.23
N VAL A 77 7.13 3.81 -4.97
CA VAL A 77 6.98 5.22 -5.37
C VAL A 77 7.86 6.12 -4.51
N ALA A 78 7.92 5.90 -3.20
CA ALA A 78 8.78 6.69 -2.31
C ALA A 78 10.27 6.49 -2.56
N ALA A 79 10.69 5.30 -3.01
CA ALA A 79 12.07 5.05 -3.43
C ALA A 79 12.47 5.86 -4.66
N ALA A 80 11.51 6.16 -5.54
CA ALA A 80 11.72 6.92 -6.77
C ALA A 80 11.52 8.45 -6.60
N ASP A 81 10.93 8.90 -5.49
CA ASP A 81 10.65 10.31 -5.21
C ASP A 81 11.14 10.68 -3.79
N GLU A 82 12.27 11.38 -3.73
CA GLU A 82 12.90 11.81 -2.46
C GLU A 82 12.12 12.92 -1.74
N GLU A 83 11.18 13.59 -2.41
CA GLU A 83 10.31 14.60 -1.81
C GLU A 83 9.25 13.98 -0.86
N ILE A 84 8.99 12.69 -0.97
CA ILE A 84 8.10 11.96 -0.05
C ILE A 84 8.76 11.85 1.31
N ARG A 85 8.14 12.41 2.33
CA ARG A 85 8.71 12.57 3.68
C ARG A 85 8.63 11.33 4.55
N GLY A 86 7.71 10.42 4.26
CA GLY A 86 7.57 9.19 5.00
C GLY A 86 6.58 8.23 4.37
N VAL A 87 6.68 6.95 4.76
CA VAL A 87 5.80 5.88 4.31
C VAL A 87 5.32 5.05 5.50
N ALA A 88 4.03 4.86 5.59
CA ALA A 88 3.40 3.89 6.48
C ALA A 88 2.84 2.72 5.65
N THR A 89 3.27 1.50 5.92
CA THR A 89 2.77 0.29 5.24
C THR A 89 2.10 -0.63 6.22
N PHE A 90 0.99 -1.25 5.80
CA PHE A 90 0.21 -2.15 6.64
C PHE A 90 -0.09 -3.44 5.89
N ALA A 91 0.31 -4.59 6.46
CA ALA A 91 0.17 -5.91 5.86
C ALA A 91 0.76 -5.97 4.43
N ALA A 92 1.86 -5.26 4.18
CA ALA A 92 2.50 -5.22 2.87
C ALA A 92 3.35 -6.48 2.63
N PRO A 93 3.25 -7.12 1.45
CA PRO A 93 4.15 -8.20 1.08
C PRO A 93 5.57 -7.67 0.85
N ALA A 94 6.57 -8.41 1.33
CA ALA A 94 7.98 -8.16 1.08
C ALA A 94 8.47 -8.86 -0.20
N TYR A 95 7.86 -10.00 -0.51
CA TYR A 95 8.27 -10.89 -1.61
C TYR A 95 7.14 -11.03 -2.64
N MET A 96 7.14 -10.17 -3.65
CA MET A 96 6.05 -10.08 -4.64
C MET A 96 5.85 -11.39 -5.44
N GLY A 97 6.92 -12.10 -5.77
CA GLY A 97 6.82 -13.40 -6.44
C GLY A 97 6.12 -14.46 -5.59
N ALA A 98 6.43 -14.52 -4.29
CA ALA A 98 5.78 -15.44 -3.37
C ALA A 98 4.31 -15.04 -3.12
N TRP A 99 4.03 -13.75 -3.08
CA TRP A 99 2.66 -13.23 -2.91
C TRP A 99 1.80 -13.48 -4.15
N CYS A 100 2.33 -13.33 -5.35
CA CYS A 100 1.64 -13.68 -6.59
C CYS A 100 1.37 -15.19 -6.66
N GLY A 101 2.35 -16.03 -6.31
CA GLY A 101 2.24 -17.48 -6.37
C GLY A 101 1.98 -18.00 -7.79
N ASP A 102 0.97 -18.87 -7.94
CA ASP A 102 0.56 -19.38 -9.26
C ASP A 102 -0.21 -18.30 -10.05
N PRO A 103 0.24 -17.94 -11.27
CA PRO A 103 -0.33 -16.85 -12.04
C PRO A 103 -1.83 -16.99 -12.34
N ALA A 104 -2.29 -18.20 -12.67
CA ALA A 104 -3.70 -18.43 -12.99
C ALA A 104 -4.58 -18.27 -11.75
N THR A 105 -4.12 -18.79 -10.61
CA THR A 105 -4.79 -18.65 -9.31
C THR A 105 -4.84 -17.19 -8.86
N PHE A 106 -3.74 -16.46 -9.00
CA PHE A 106 -3.67 -15.04 -8.66
C PHE A 106 -4.64 -14.20 -9.50
N ARG A 107 -4.64 -14.40 -10.83
CA ARG A 107 -5.57 -13.70 -11.71
C ARG A 107 -7.03 -14.00 -11.38
N ALA A 108 -7.35 -15.26 -11.10
CA ALA A 108 -8.69 -15.64 -10.69
C ALA A 108 -9.10 -14.98 -9.36
N ALA A 109 -8.19 -14.87 -8.40
CA ALA A 109 -8.42 -14.17 -7.13
C ALA A 109 -8.69 -12.67 -7.32
N VAL A 110 -7.93 -12.00 -8.21
CA VAL A 110 -8.16 -10.58 -8.55
C VAL A 110 -9.55 -10.38 -9.15
N LEU A 111 -9.98 -11.25 -10.07
CA LEU A 111 -11.33 -11.20 -10.66
C LEU A 111 -12.41 -11.47 -9.59
N ALA A 112 -12.22 -12.49 -8.76
CA ALA A 112 -13.16 -12.86 -7.71
C ALA A 112 -13.31 -11.75 -6.64
N ALA A 113 -12.27 -10.98 -6.40
CA ALA A 113 -12.32 -9.84 -5.50
C ALA A 113 -13.18 -8.68 -6.03
N GLY A 114 -13.55 -8.70 -7.32
CA GLY A 114 -14.42 -7.70 -7.94
C GLY A 114 -13.81 -6.28 -7.97
N VAL A 115 -12.48 -6.18 -7.94
CA VAL A 115 -11.78 -4.89 -8.01
C VAL A 115 -11.68 -4.37 -9.44
N VAL A 116 -11.73 -5.27 -10.43
CA VAL A 116 -11.72 -4.97 -11.86
C VAL A 116 -13.14 -5.08 -12.39
N SER A 117 -13.60 -4.05 -13.10
CA SER A 117 -14.99 -4.00 -13.62
C SER A 117 -15.18 -4.84 -14.87
N ASP A 118 -14.15 -5.00 -15.70
CA ASP A 118 -14.18 -5.77 -16.94
C ASP A 118 -12.91 -6.61 -17.04
N GLU A 119 -13.07 -7.89 -17.33
CA GLU A 119 -11.92 -8.82 -17.44
C GLU A 119 -10.93 -8.41 -18.53
N LYS A 120 -11.36 -7.69 -19.57
CA LYS A 120 -10.49 -7.17 -20.64
C LYS A 120 -9.47 -6.14 -20.14
N ASP A 121 -9.76 -5.48 -19.02
CA ASP A 121 -8.90 -4.48 -18.42
C ASP A 121 -7.81 -5.12 -17.53
N LEU A 122 -7.85 -6.46 -17.39
CA LEU A 122 -6.87 -7.23 -16.64
C LEU A 122 -5.89 -7.92 -17.59
N LEU A 123 -4.61 -7.85 -17.27
CA LEU A 123 -3.55 -8.56 -18.00
C LEU A 123 -3.76 -10.09 -17.98
N SER A 124 -3.15 -10.80 -18.93
CA SER A 124 -3.06 -12.26 -18.84
C SER A 124 -2.36 -12.69 -17.55
N ALA A 125 -2.58 -13.92 -17.11
CA ALA A 125 -2.07 -14.41 -15.83
C ALA A 125 -0.55 -14.22 -15.67
N ASP A 126 0.22 -14.65 -16.66
CA ASP A 126 1.69 -14.53 -16.63
C ASP A 126 2.13 -13.05 -16.60
N LYS A 127 1.57 -12.23 -17.51
CA LYS A 127 1.87 -10.79 -17.55
C LYS A 127 1.47 -10.04 -16.30
N LEU A 128 0.39 -10.44 -15.64
CA LEU A 128 -0.03 -9.83 -14.39
C LEU A 128 0.99 -10.13 -13.27
N CYS A 129 1.44 -11.39 -13.17
CA CYS A 129 2.48 -11.74 -12.21
C CYS A 129 3.82 -11.09 -12.55
N GLU A 130 4.22 -11.07 -13.80
CA GLU A 130 5.42 -10.34 -14.25
C GLU A 130 5.34 -8.86 -13.85
N ASP A 131 4.23 -8.20 -14.13
CA ASP A 131 4.04 -6.77 -13.86
C ASP A 131 4.06 -6.45 -12.35
N VAL A 132 3.38 -7.23 -11.51
CA VAL A 132 3.42 -7.00 -10.06
C VAL A 132 4.79 -7.30 -9.45
N THR A 133 5.56 -8.23 -10.02
CA THR A 133 6.93 -8.56 -9.56
C THR A 133 7.97 -7.52 -9.96
N LEU A 134 7.63 -6.56 -10.82
CA LEU A 134 8.48 -5.38 -11.07
C LEU A 134 8.58 -4.46 -9.84
N ILE A 135 7.66 -4.61 -8.89
CA ILE A 135 7.77 -3.96 -7.58
C ILE A 135 8.63 -4.83 -6.69
N ASP A 136 9.75 -4.29 -6.24
CA ASP A 136 10.63 -4.90 -5.24
C ASP A 136 10.57 -4.09 -3.94
N PRO A 137 9.72 -4.48 -2.98
CA PRO A 137 9.56 -3.74 -1.73
C PRO A 137 10.82 -3.74 -0.87
N LEU A 138 11.64 -4.81 -0.93
CA LEU A 138 12.88 -4.90 -0.15
C LEU A 138 13.94 -3.96 -0.71
N ALA A 139 14.15 -3.95 -2.02
CA ALA A 139 15.07 -3.01 -2.65
C ALA A 139 14.58 -1.55 -2.48
N ALA A 140 13.28 -1.31 -2.61
CA ALA A 140 12.70 0.01 -2.44
C ALA A 140 12.90 0.56 -1.03
N ILE A 141 12.53 -0.21 0.00
CA ILE A 141 12.60 0.28 1.39
C ILE A 141 14.03 0.55 1.84
N ALA A 142 15.01 -0.18 1.32
CA ALA A 142 16.43 0.01 1.65
C ALA A 142 16.96 1.41 1.28
N THR A 143 16.34 2.08 0.30
CA THR A 143 16.75 3.42 -0.17
C THR A 143 16.01 4.57 0.53
N ILE A 144 14.95 4.27 1.29
CA ILE A 144 14.12 5.30 1.91
C ILE A 144 14.76 5.96 3.14
N PRO A 145 15.45 5.24 4.06
CA PRO A 145 16.08 5.89 5.21
C PRO A 145 17.11 6.97 4.79
N PRO A 146 17.17 8.09 5.54
CA PRO A 146 16.65 8.32 6.88
C PRO A 146 15.21 8.83 6.94
N ARG A 147 14.46 8.82 5.83
CA ARG A 147 13.05 9.21 5.82
C ARG A 147 12.21 8.26 6.69
N ARG A 148 11.08 8.72 7.14
CA ARG A 148 10.31 8.04 8.20
C ARG A 148 9.54 6.85 7.65
N LEU A 149 9.67 5.72 8.36
CA LEU A 149 9.02 4.46 7.98
C LEU A 149 8.24 3.90 9.15
N LEU A 150 6.97 3.53 8.90
CA LEU A 150 6.13 2.74 9.78
C LEU A 150 5.72 1.47 9.07
N ILE A 151 5.95 0.33 9.70
CA ILE A 151 5.53 -0.98 9.20
C ILE A 151 4.59 -1.58 10.23
N GLY A 152 3.33 -1.74 9.84
CA GLY A 152 2.29 -2.36 10.65
C GLY A 152 1.89 -3.72 10.08
N HIS A 153 1.67 -4.73 10.97
CA HIS A 153 1.25 -6.05 10.53
C HIS A 153 0.36 -6.75 11.55
N GLY A 154 -0.59 -7.55 11.09
CA GLY A 154 -1.38 -8.43 11.94
C GLY A 154 -0.58 -9.69 12.30
N ALA A 155 -0.60 -10.11 13.57
CA ALA A 155 0.10 -11.32 13.98
C ALA A 155 -0.51 -12.59 13.37
N ASP A 156 -1.81 -12.55 13.07
CA ASP A 156 -2.60 -13.68 12.56
C ASP A 156 -2.93 -13.52 11.07
N ASP A 157 -2.12 -12.73 10.34
CA ASP A 157 -2.26 -12.56 8.90
C ASP A 157 -1.86 -13.84 8.15
N ILE A 158 -2.85 -14.44 7.48
CA ILE A 158 -2.68 -15.68 6.68
C ILE A 158 -2.51 -15.41 5.19
N GLU A 159 -2.74 -14.16 4.73
CA GLU A 159 -2.59 -13.76 3.32
C GLU A 159 -1.16 -13.27 3.04
N VAL A 160 -0.61 -12.48 3.95
CA VAL A 160 0.78 -12.03 3.93
C VAL A 160 1.40 -12.38 5.29
N PRO A 161 2.44 -13.21 5.35
CA PRO A 161 2.98 -13.65 6.62
C PRO A 161 3.67 -12.50 7.38
N PRO A 162 3.54 -12.43 8.74
CA PRO A 162 4.18 -11.38 9.54
C PRO A 162 5.71 -11.33 9.44
N SER A 163 6.33 -12.39 8.90
CA SER A 163 7.75 -12.44 8.56
C SER A 163 8.12 -11.37 7.51
N ASP A 164 7.19 -11.03 6.61
CA ASP A 164 7.41 -10.02 5.59
C ASP A 164 7.63 -8.63 6.20
N ALA A 165 6.85 -8.27 7.23
CA ALA A 165 7.08 -7.03 7.96
C ALA A 165 8.48 -6.99 8.60
N ARG A 166 8.96 -8.11 9.14
CA ARG A 166 10.31 -8.20 9.70
C ARG A 166 11.39 -8.11 8.63
N ALA A 167 11.16 -8.71 7.46
CA ALA A 167 12.05 -8.61 6.31
C ALA A 167 12.17 -7.16 5.81
N LEU A 168 11.05 -6.44 5.72
CA LEU A 168 11.04 -5.01 5.38
C LEU A 168 11.83 -4.17 6.40
N VAL A 169 11.65 -4.41 7.70
CA VAL A 169 12.43 -3.72 8.75
C VAL A 169 13.92 -4.01 8.62
N ALA A 170 14.28 -5.26 8.38
CA ALA A 170 15.67 -5.64 8.18
C ALA A 170 16.29 -4.98 6.95
N ALA A 171 15.55 -4.90 5.83
CA ALA A 171 15.98 -4.22 4.62
C ALA A 171 16.13 -2.71 4.81
N ALA A 172 15.39 -2.11 5.74
CA ALA A 172 15.54 -0.70 6.14
C ALA A 172 16.68 -0.48 7.17
N ASP A 173 17.56 -1.44 7.36
CA ASP A 173 18.66 -1.40 8.36
C ASP A 173 18.12 -1.14 9.79
N GLY A 174 16.96 -1.69 10.12
CA GLY A 174 16.30 -1.49 11.42
C GLY A 174 15.73 -0.09 11.66
N ARG A 175 15.75 0.79 10.68
CA ARG A 175 15.34 2.21 10.81
C ARG A 175 13.84 2.44 10.62
N ALA A 176 13.04 1.38 10.53
CA ALA A 176 11.59 1.46 10.45
C ALA A 176 10.94 1.17 11.81
N GLU A 177 9.90 1.92 12.15
CA GLU A 177 9.05 1.62 13.30
C GLU A 177 8.19 0.41 12.98
N LEU A 178 8.30 -0.68 13.76
CA LEU A 178 7.50 -1.90 13.59
C LEU A 178 6.36 -1.96 14.60
N ARG A 179 5.17 -2.26 14.13
CA ARG A 179 3.97 -2.53 14.96
C ARG A 179 3.31 -3.83 14.53
N ILE A 180 3.39 -4.84 15.39
CA ILE A 180 2.66 -6.10 15.24
C ILE A 180 1.43 -6.06 16.13
N ILE A 181 0.25 -6.28 15.55
CA ILE A 181 -1.03 -6.29 16.27
C ILE A 181 -1.46 -7.73 16.53
N ASN A 182 -1.37 -8.16 17.77
CA ASN A 182 -1.79 -9.50 18.17
C ASN A 182 -3.30 -9.67 17.97
N GLY A 183 -3.73 -10.82 17.43
CA GLY A 183 -5.13 -11.12 17.15
C GLY A 183 -5.70 -10.37 15.94
N ALA A 184 -4.87 -9.69 15.15
CA ALA A 184 -5.29 -9.06 13.90
C ALA A 184 -4.82 -9.87 12.69
N GLY A 185 -5.68 -10.01 11.70
CA GLY A 185 -5.37 -10.60 10.40
C GLY A 185 -4.98 -9.52 9.36
N HIS A 186 -5.22 -9.82 8.07
CA HIS A 186 -4.83 -8.97 6.94
C HIS A 186 -5.56 -7.62 6.89
N GLN A 187 -6.82 -7.53 7.33
CA GLN A 187 -7.70 -6.37 7.13
C GLN A 187 -7.44 -5.22 8.12
N LEU A 188 -6.19 -4.75 8.20
CA LEU A 188 -5.73 -3.76 9.18
C LEU A 188 -6.35 -2.36 9.04
N ARG A 189 -6.85 -2.00 7.87
CA ARG A 189 -7.50 -0.69 7.66
C ARG A 189 -8.76 -0.47 8.51
N ALA A 190 -9.39 -1.57 8.97
CA ALA A 190 -10.56 -1.55 9.85
C ALA A 190 -10.19 -1.81 11.32
N ASP A 191 -8.93 -2.09 11.66
CA ASP A 191 -8.50 -2.32 13.03
C ASP A 191 -8.23 -0.99 13.74
N PRO A 192 -8.99 -0.64 14.79
CA PRO A 192 -8.86 0.65 15.47
C PRO A 192 -7.48 0.87 16.10
N ARG A 193 -6.77 -0.21 16.48
CA ARG A 193 -5.42 -0.13 17.04
C ARG A 193 -4.41 0.30 15.97
N MET A 194 -4.60 -0.17 14.73
CA MET A 194 -3.75 0.20 13.62
C MET A 194 -4.06 1.63 13.15
N VAL A 195 -5.33 2.02 13.12
CA VAL A 195 -5.74 3.41 12.84
C VAL A 195 -5.14 4.38 13.86
N ALA A 196 -5.21 4.05 15.16
CA ALA A 196 -4.59 4.85 16.22
C ALA A 196 -3.05 4.92 16.08
N THR A 197 -2.42 3.82 15.63
CA THR A 197 -0.98 3.79 15.35
C THR A 197 -0.62 4.74 14.22
N LEU A 198 -1.38 4.74 13.13
CA LEU A 198 -1.18 5.65 11.99
C LEU A 198 -1.39 7.11 12.40
N LEU A 199 -2.45 7.42 13.14
CA LEU A 199 -2.70 8.77 13.66
C LEU A 199 -1.55 9.26 14.54
N GLY A 200 -1.09 8.45 15.48
CA GLY A 200 0.05 8.80 16.33
C GLY A 200 1.35 8.97 15.55
N TRP A 201 1.55 8.20 14.47
CA TRP A 201 2.70 8.37 13.59
C TRP A 201 2.61 9.68 12.79
N LEU A 202 1.44 10.00 12.23
CA LEU A 202 1.20 11.26 11.51
C LEU A 202 1.38 12.48 12.41
N ASP A 203 0.92 12.41 13.65
CA ASP A 203 1.02 13.53 14.61
C ASP A 203 2.47 13.85 15.00
N ARG A 204 3.31 12.82 15.18
CA ARG A 204 4.75 13.01 15.45
C ARG A 204 5.53 13.58 14.25
N HIS A 205 4.88 13.73 13.08
CA HIS A 205 5.55 14.01 11.80
C HIS A 205 4.94 15.17 11.02
N ARG A 206 4.22 16.02 11.75
CA ARG A 206 3.75 17.32 11.25
C ARG A 206 4.89 18.26 10.89
#